data_97e88665130411c2d8f722c069b4c72a
#
_entry.id   97e88665130411c2d8f722c069b4c72a
#
_cell.length_a   1.000
_cell.length_b   1.000
_cell.length_c   1.000
_cell.angle_alpha   90.00
_cell.angle_beta   90.00
_cell.angle_gamma   90.00
#
_symmetry.space_group_name_H-M   'P 1'
#
loop_
_entity.id
_entity.type
_entity.pdbx_description
1 polymer ?
#
loop_
_entity_poly.entity_id
_entity_poly.type
_entity_poly.pdbx_seq_one_letter_code
_entity_poly.pdbx_strand_id
1 'polypeptide(L)'
;MKIIIKILYRIYQLLIALPLFALITIFTAITTIIFQHWRNSWWLHDIQAFWSRSFYYLLFLPVRVTGQENIDSHTSYVFVANHQSMADVFLIYGWLPVIFKWLMKAELRKVPFIGSGCKAAGHIFVKRGNTAAALQSLQEAERVLHDGVCTVIFPEGTRSENGQVGRFKRGALQIALDLKLPIVPISLSGCYEVMNRHEVFANYHPVHMHIGKPIDISTLAEENIPTAIEQLREAVIEGMDK
;
A
#
# COMPACT_ATOMS: atom_id res chain seq x y z
N MET A 1 -21.42 19.33 22.41
CA MET A 1 -21.40 17.87 22.29
C MET A 1 -20.33 17.36 21.31
N LYS A 2 -20.31 17.78 20.03
CA LYS A 2 -19.30 17.32 19.03
C LYS A 2 -17.83 17.56 19.43
N ILE A 3 -17.51 18.72 20.09
CA ILE A 3 -16.15 19.07 20.52
C ILE A 3 -15.66 18.14 21.63
N ILE A 4 -16.51 17.87 22.63
CA ILE A 4 -16.16 17.00 23.77
C ILE A 4 -15.87 15.57 23.28
N ILE A 5 -16.71 15.04 22.39
CA ILE A 5 -16.50 13.71 21.78
C ILE A 5 -15.16 13.67 21.04
N LYS A 6 -14.82 14.71 20.27
CA LYS A 6 -13.54 14.80 19.57
C LYS A 6 -12.35 14.81 20.55
N ILE A 7 -12.44 15.54 21.64
CA ILE A 7 -11.40 15.58 22.68
C ILE A 7 -11.23 14.20 23.33
N LEU A 8 -12.34 13.56 23.75
CA LEU A 8 -12.30 12.23 24.35
C LEU A 8 -11.71 11.20 23.38
N TYR A 9 -12.05 11.28 22.09
CA TYR A 9 -11.50 10.39 21.06
C TYR A 9 -9.99 10.62 20.87
N ARG A 10 -9.48 11.85 20.96
CA ARG A 10 -8.04 12.15 20.93
C ARG A 10 -7.30 11.59 22.16
N ILE A 11 -7.89 11.74 23.35
CA ILE A 11 -7.35 11.17 24.59
C ILE A 11 -7.30 9.64 24.48
N TYR A 12 -8.36 9.02 23.99
CA TYR A 12 -8.40 7.57 23.73
C TYR A 12 -7.28 7.15 22.76
N GLN A 13 -7.12 7.84 21.65
CA GLN A 13 -6.05 7.54 20.67
C GLN A 13 -4.67 7.61 21.33
N LEU A 14 -4.41 8.64 22.14
CA LEU A 14 -3.10 8.83 22.77
C LEU A 14 -2.83 7.80 23.87
N LEU A 15 -3.80 7.53 24.74
CA LEU A 15 -3.58 6.74 25.95
C LEU A 15 -3.85 5.23 25.74
N ILE A 16 -4.64 4.85 24.75
CA ILE A 16 -5.03 3.46 24.54
C ILE A 16 -4.64 2.96 23.15
N ALA A 17 -5.17 3.58 22.08
CA ALA A 17 -4.97 3.06 20.72
C ALA A 17 -3.50 3.07 20.29
N LEU A 18 -2.79 4.18 20.50
CA LEU A 18 -1.38 4.31 20.13
C LEU A 18 -0.45 3.35 20.89
N PRO A 19 -0.52 3.21 22.25
CA PRO A 19 0.28 2.22 22.96
C PRO A 19 0.00 0.78 22.53
N LEU A 20 -1.26 0.41 22.37
CA LEU A 20 -1.63 -0.93 21.91
C LEU A 20 -1.13 -1.19 20.49
N PHE A 21 -1.30 -0.24 19.58
CA PHE A 21 -0.79 -0.35 18.22
C PHE A 21 0.73 -0.47 18.17
N ALA A 22 1.44 0.26 19.04
CA ALA A 22 2.89 0.17 19.17
C ALA A 22 3.33 -1.23 19.65
N LEU A 23 2.65 -1.82 20.63
CA LEU A 23 2.91 -3.20 21.09
C LEU A 23 2.67 -4.23 19.98
N ILE A 24 1.55 -4.11 19.26
CA ILE A 24 1.24 -4.99 18.12
C ILE A 24 2.30 -4.82 17.02
N THR A 25 2.78 -3.59 16.77
CA THR A 25 3.83 -3.32 15.79
C THR A 25 5.15 -4.00 16.17
N ILE A 26 5.57 -3.89 17.43
CA ILE A 26 6.78 -4.53 17.94
C ILE A 26 6.66 -6.05 17.83
N PHE A 27 5.53 -6.63 18.26
CA PHE A 27 5.27 -8.05 18.16
C PHE A 27 5.34 -8.55 16.72
N THR A 28 4.66 -7.88 15.80
CA THR A 28 4.66 -8.22 14.37
C THR A 28 6.05 -8.09 13.75
N ALA A 29 6.80 -7.04 14.09
CA ALA A 29 8.18 -6.84 13.60
C ALA A 29 9.10 -7.97 14.09
N ILE A 30 9.06 -8.32 15.37
CA ILE A 30 9.86 -9.42 15.95
C ILE A 30 9.50 -10.75 15.28
N THR A 31 8.20 -11.07 15.17
CA THR A 31 7.73 -12.29 14.53
C THR A 31 8.20 -12.36 13.07
N THR A 32 8.07 -11.26 12.32
CA THR A 32 8.51 -11.19 10.92
C THR A 32 10.03 -11.39 10.79
N ILE A 33 10.82 -10.83 11.71
CA ILE A 33 12.29 -10.98 11.71
C ILE A 33 12.69 -12.43 12.02
N ILE A 34 12.08 -13.06 13.03
CA ILE A 34 12.38 -14.46 13.41
C ILE A 34 12.02 -15.40 12.26
N PHE A 35 10.87 -15.20 11.65
CA PHE A 35 10.33 -16.08 10.63
C PHE A 35 10.53 -15.58 9.19
N GLN A 36 11.54 -14.76 8.94
CA GLN A 36 11.81 -14.14 7.62
C GLN A 36 12.02 -15.15 6.48
N HIS A 37 12.41 -16.40 6.77
CA HIS A 37 12.53 -17.45 5.76
C HIS A 37 11.18 -17.86 5.16
N TRP A 38 10.08 -17.64 5.89
CA TRP A 38 8.70 -17.89 5.44
C TRP A 38 7.98 -16.62 5.01
N ARG A 39 8.71 -15.56 4.61
CA ARG A 39 8.15 -14.24 4.26
C ARG A 39 7.12 -14.24 3.12
N ASN A 40 7.04 -15.32 2.35
CA ASN A 40 6.04 -15.53 1.29
C ASN A 40 4.97 -16.54 1.70
N SER A 41 4.87 -16.91 2.97
CA SER A 41 3.81 -17.78 3.47
C SER A 41 2.58 -16.98 3.88
N TRP A 42 1.39 -17.56 3.67
CA TRP A 42 0.12 -16.95 4.04
C TRP A 42 0.01 -16.69 5.55
N TRP A 43 0.45 -17.60 6.40
CA TRP A 43 0.35 -17.41 7.85
C TRP A 43 1.14 -16.18 8.35
N LEU A 44 2.31 -15.90 7.78
CA LEU A 44 3.09 -14.71 8.15
C LEU A 44 2.48 -13.44 7.55
N HIS A 45 1.94 -13.54 6.33
CA HIS A 45 1.15 -12.47 5.73
C HIS A 45 -0.09 -12.13 6.58
N ASP A 46 -0.81 -13.13 7.09
CA ASP A 46 -1.98 -12.92 7.96
C ASP A 46 -1.64 -12.19 9.26
N ILE A 47 -0.48 -12.50 9.88
CA ILE A 47 0.01 -11.75 11.05
C ILE A 47 0.26 -10.28 10.70
N GLN A 48 0.88 -10.03 9.56
CA GLN A 48 1.15 -8.68 9.08
C GLN A 48 -0.15 -7.95 8.68
N ALA A 49 -1.09 -8.64 8.07
CA ALA A 49 -2.41 -8.12 7.75
C ALA A 49 -3.21 -7.81 9.01
N PHE A 50 -3.16 -8.67 10.05
CA PHE A 50 -3.76 -8.39 11.34
C PHE A 50 -3.18 -7.13 11.99
N TRP A 51 -1.85 -6.96 11.97
CA TRP A 51 -1.23 -5.71 12.40
C TRP A 51 -1.82 -4.50 11.69
N SER A 52 -1.95 -4.58 10.39
CA SER A 52 -2.49 -3.50 9.58
C SER A 52 -3.97 -3.22 9.88
N ARG A 53 -4.79 -4.28 9.99
CA ARG A 53 -6.21 -4.19 10.39
C ARG A 53 -6.38 -3.61 11.79
N SER A 54 -5.44 -3.87 12.71
CA SER A 54 -5.50 -3.37 14.08
C SER A 54 -5.49 -1.84 14.14
N PHE A 55 -4.86 -1.15 13.19
CA PHE A 55 -4.97 0.30 13.04
C PHE A 55 -6.43 0.75 12.91
N TYR A 56 -7.19 0.11 12.03
CA TYR A 56 -8.59 0.45 11.79
C TYR A 56 -9.50 0.01 12.95
N TYR A 57 -9.27 -1.18 13.49
CA TYR A 57 -10.07 -1.70 14.62
C TYR A 57 -9.91 -0.87 15.89
N LEU A 58 -8.66 -0.51 16.24
CA LEU A 58 -8.40 0.35 17.41
C LEU A 58 -8.96 1.76 17.25
N LEU A 59 -9.13 2.24 16.02
CA LEU A 59 -9.71 3.55 15.75
C LEU A 59 -11.19 3.51 15.40
N PHE A 60 -11.82 2.32 15.47
CA PHE A 60 -13.25 2.09 15.14
C PHE A 60 -13.63 2.57 13.73
N LEU A 61 -12.69 2.54 12.78
CA LEU A 61 -12.91 3.02 11.41
C LEU A 61 -13.58 1.94 10.57
N PRO A 62 -14.77 2.20 9.99
CA PRO A 62 -15.43 1.24 9.12
C PRO A 62 -14.64 1.08 7.80
N VAL A 63 -14.41 -0.16 7.39
CA VAL A 63 -13.73 -0.51 6.14
C VAL A 63 -14.68 -1.26 5.23
N ARG A 64 -14.76 -0.84 3.97
CA ARG A 64 -15.43 -1.54 2.88
C ARG A 64 -14.39 -1.92 1.82
N VAL A 65 -14.50 -3.12 1.27
CA VAL A 65 -13.66 -3.59 0.15
C VAL A 65 -14.55 -4.18 -0.92
N THR A 66 -14.27 -3.84 -2.17
CA THR A 66 -14.99 -4.35 -3.35
C THR A 66 -14.00 -4.74 -4.45
N GLY A 67 -14.43 -5.59 -5.38
CA GLY A 67 -13.62 -6.00 -6.52
C GLY A 67 -12.56 -7.07 -6.21
N GLN A 68 -12.62 -7.74 -5.07
CA GLN A 68 -11.70 -8.84 -4.73
C GLN A 68 -11.79 -10.00 -5.72
N GLU A 69 -12.96 -10.19 -6.33
CA GLU A 69 -13.24 -11.18 -7.37
C GLU A 69 -12.51 -10.92 -8.70
N ASN A 70 -11.94 -9.72 -8.87
CA ASN A 70 -11.22 -9.34 -10.09
C ASN A 70 -9.80 -9.91 -10.18
N ILE A 71 -9.27 -10.45 -9.08
CA ILE A 71 -7.88 -10.91 -9.01
C ILE A 71 -7.81 -12.39 -8.61
N ASP A 72 -6.79 -13.06 -9.12
CA ASP A 72 -6.43 -14.44 -8.79
C ASP A 72 -5.19 -14.43 -7.87
N SER A 73 -5.25 -15.14 -6.75
CA SER A 73 -4.16 -15.22 -5.78
C SER A 73 -2.92 -15.98 -6.27
N HIS A 74 -3.01 -16.70 -7.40
CA HIS A 74 -1.90 -17.42 -8.02
C HIS A 74 -1.18 -16.60 -9.09
N THR A 75 -1.75 -15.47 -9.49
CA THR A 75 -1.17 -14.58 -10.49
C THR A 75 -0.45 -13.41 -9.82
N SER A 76 0.76 -13.11 -10.28
CA SER A 76 1.51 -11.92 -9.82
C SER A 76 1.03 -10.67 -10.57
N TYR A 77 0.83 -9.59 -9.82
CA TYR A 77 0.33 -8.32 -10.33
C TYR A 77 1.20 -7.14 -9.87
N VAL A 78 1.17 -6.07 -10.64
CA VAL A 78 1.57 -4.73 -10.19
C VAL A 78 0.31 -3.95 -9.84
N PHE A 79 0.04 -3.76 -8.55
CA PHE A 79 -1.06 -2.93 -8.09
C PHE A 79 -0.63 -1.47 -8.07
N VAL A 80 -1.52 -0.60 -8.55
CA VAL A 80 -1.31 0.84 -8.64
C VAL A 80 -2.44 1.55 -7.91
N ALA A 81 -2.12 2.31 -6.86
CA ALA A 81 -3.10 2.99 -6.02
C ALA A 81 -2.85 4.49 -5.91
N ASN A 82 -3.90 5.28 -5.70
CA ASN A 82 -3.78 6.67 -5.25
C ASN A 82 -3.23 6.74 -3.82
N HIS A 83 -2.55 7.85 -3.49
CA HIS A 83 -1.91 8.02 -2.18
C HIS A 83 -2.32 9.31 -1.49
N GLN A 84 -3.20 9.22 -0.52
CA GLN A 84 -3.79 10.36 0.18
C GLN A 84 -3.35 10.46 1.64
N SER A 85 -3.00 9.32 2.26
CA SER A 85 -2.82 9.19 3.70
C SER A 85 -1.77 8.13 4.07
N MET A 86 -1.31 8.16 5.32
CA MET A 86 -0.67 6.98 5.91
C MET A 86 -1.65 5.81 6.11
N ALA A 87 -2.94 6.12 6.27
CA ALA A 87 -3.98 5.10 6.37
C ALA A 87 -4.07 4.21 5.12
N ASP A 88 -3.73 4.71 3.93
CA ASP A 88 -3.70 3.93 2.68
C ASP A 88 -2.86 2.67 2.80
N VAL A 89 -1.68 2.79 3.44
CA VAL A 89 -0.75 1.67 3.63
C VAL A 89 -1.39 0.58 4.46
N PHE A 90 -2.07 0.95 5.55
CA PHE A 90 -2.78 0.01 6.41
C PHE A 90 -4.02 -0.57 5.73
N LEU A 91 -4.75 0.21 4.92
CA LEU A 91 -5.91 -0.27 4.20
C LEU A 91 -5.51 -1.37 3.20
N ILE A 92 -4.54 -1.09 2.34
CA ILE A 92 -4.05 -2.08 1.36
C ILE A 92 -3.49 -3.31 2.07
N TYR A 93 -2.58 -3.13 3.04
CA TYR A 93 -1.92 -4.26 3.68
C TYR A 93 -2.90 -5.16 4.44
N GLY A 94 -3.93 -4.57 5.03
CA GLY A 94 -4.93 -5.31 5.80
C GLY A 94 -5.93 -6.11 4.96
N TRP A 95 -6.27 -5.64 3.76
CA TRP A 95 -7.42 -6.18 3.04
C TRP A 95 -7.14 -6.60 1.59
N LEU A 96 -5.95 -6.37 1.03
CA LEU A 96 -5.59 -6.91 -0.27
C LEU A 96 -5.35 -8.43 -0.15
N PRO A 97 -6.14 -9.29 -0.84
CA PRO A 97 -6.15 -10.73 -0.59
C PRO A 97 -5.05 -11.47 -1.38
N VAL A 98 -3.82 -10.90 -1.41
CA VAL A 98 -2.64 -11.50 -2.05
C VAL A 98 -1.38 -11.18 -1.25
N ILE A 99 -0.39 -12.06 -1.33
CA ILE A 99 0.94 -11.75 -0.77
C ILE A 99 1.61 -10.73 -1.68
N PHE A 100 2.01 -9.60 -1.12
CA PHE A 100 2.67 -8.56 -1.91
C PHE A 100 3.87 -7.94 -1.19
N LYS A 101 4.71 -7.27 -1.95
CA LYS A 101 5.85 -6.52 -1.46
C LYS A 101 5.72 -5.05 -1.85
N TRP A 102 5.95 -4.16 -0.88
CA TRP A 102 6.00 -2.72 -1.16
C TRP A 102 7.26 -2.36 -1.94
N LEU A 103 7.13 -1.50 -2.94
CA LEU A 103 8.24 -0.68 -3.41
C LEU A 103 8.29 0.59 -2.57
N MET A 104 9.26 0.68 -1.68
CA MET A 104 9.34 1.76 -0.71
C MET A 104 10.65 2.55 -0.78
N LYS A 105 10.61 3.76 -0.22
CA LYS A 105 11.76 4.66 -0.19
C LYS A 105 12.91 4.07 0.64
N ALA A 106 14.14 4.09 0.11
CA ALA A 106 15.32 3.48 0.75
C ALA A 106 15.62 4.03 2.16
N GLU A 107 15.28 5.29 2.42
CA GLU A 107 15.49 5.94 3.72
C GLU A 107 14.67 5.30 4.85
N LEU A 108 13.53 4.66 4.53
CA LEU A 108 12.72 3.93 5.52
C LEU A 108 13.49 2.74 6.14
N ARG A 109 14.53 2.23 5.49
CA ARG A 109 15.42 1.19 6.05
C ARG A 109 16.08 1.63 7.37
N LYS A 110 16.25 2.94 7.58
CA LYS A 110 16.91 3.50 8.77
C LYS A 110 15.96 3.69 9.98
N VAL A 111 14.66 3.55 9.77
CA VAL A 111 13.67 3.71 10.85
C VAL A 111 13.72 2.49 11.77
N PRO A 112 13.99 2.67 13.08
CA PRO A 112 14.07 1.56 14.03
C PRO A 112 12.82 0.66 13.99
N PHE A 113 13.01 -0.65 14.11
CA PHE A 113 12.00 -1.71 14.03
C PHE A 113 11.27 -1.79 12.69
N ILE A 114 10.81 -0.67 12.12
CA ILE A 114 10.10 -0.63 10.82
C ILE A 114 11.06 -1.06 9.70
N GLY A 115 12.24 -0.48 9.60
CA GLY A 115 13.21 -0.79 8.55
C GLY A 115 13.67 -2.25 8.57
N SER A 116 13.95 -2.81 9.75
CA SER A 116 14.32 -4.22 9.91
C SER A 116 13.15 -5.16 9.63
N GLY A 117 11.95 -4.84 10.11
CA GLY A 117 10.73 -5.60 9.83
C GLY A 117 10.40 -5.61 8.33
N CYS A 118 10.43 -4.45 7.67
CA CYS A 118 10.21 -4.34 6.23
C CYS A 118 11.23 -5.13 5.40
N LYS A 119 12.52 -5.11 5.80
CA LYS A 119 13.57 -5.92 5.17
C LYS A 119 13.28 -7.42 5.35
N ALA A 120 12.94 -7.84 6.55
CA ALA A 120 12.62 -9.23 6.87
C ALA A 120 11.37 -9.71 6.11
N ALA A 121 10.36 -8.85 5.94
CA ALA A 121 9.16 -9.11 5.13
C ALA A 121 9.46 -9.21 3.62
N GLY A 122 10.67 -8.86 3.18
CA GLY A 122 11.08 -8.90 1.78
C GLY A 122 10.57 -7.72 0.94
N HIS A 123 10.27 -6.58 1.57
CA HIS A 123 9.91 -5.37 0.83
C HIS A 123 11.12 -4.79 0.11
N ILE A 124 10.88 -4.19 -1.06
CA ILE A 124 11.90 -3.71 -1.98
C ILE A 124 12.18 -2.24 -1.72
N PHE A 125 13.44 -1.91 -1.40
CA PHE A 125 13.86 -0.53 -1.11
C PHE A 125 14.47 0.12 -2.34
N VAL A 126 13.83 1.19 -2.83
CA VAL A 126 14.24 1.90 -4.05
C VAL A 126 14.94 3.22 -3.71
N LYS A 127 16.13 3.42 -4.26
CA LYS A 127 16.82 4.72 -4.26
C LYS A 127 16.36 5.53 -5.48
N ARG A 128 15.76 6.69 -5.24
CA ARG A 128 15.33 7.60 -6.32
C ARG A 128 16.52 8.39 -6.88
N GLY A 129 16.46 8.74 -8.17
CA GLY A 129 17.44 9.65 -8.80
C GLY A 129 18.75 9.01 -9.28
N ASN A 130 18.86 7.67 -9.27
CA ASN A 130 20.04 6.97 -9.80
C ASN A 130 19.60 5.78 -10.66
N THR A 131 19.93 5.79 -11.94
CA THR A 131 19.57 4.76 -12.93
C THR A 131 20.10 3.38 -12.55
N ALA A 132 21.35 3.29 -12.07
CA ALA A 132 21.94 2.01 -11.64
C ALA A 132 21.22 1.42 -10.42
N ALA A 133 20.80 2.26 -9.46
CA ALA A 133 20.04 1.81 -8.31
C ALA A 133 18.60 1.42 -8.68
N ALA A 134 18.01 2.05 -9.69
CA ALA A 134 16.70 1.66 -10.23
C ALA A 134 16.77 0.28 -10.88
N LEU A 135 17.81 0.01 -11.69
CA LEU A 135 18.04 -1.29 -12.31
C LEU A 135 18.25 -2.40 -11.26
N GLN A 136 19.03 -2.13 -10.21
CA GLN A 136 19.22 -3.08 -9.11
C GLN A 136 17.89 -3.39 -8.37
N SER A 137 17.04 -2.37 -8.19
CA SER A 137 15.72 -2.56 -7.57
C SER A 137 14.78 -3.37 -8.46
N LEU A 138 14.87 -3.21 -9.78
CA LEU A 138 14.13 -4.01 -10.75
C LEU A 138 14.58 -5.48 -10.70
N GLN A 139 15.88 -5.76 -10.70
CA GLN A 139 16.42 -7.11 -10.56
C GLN A 139 15.99 -7.77 -9.22
N GLU A 140 15.92 -7.00 -8.14
CA GLU A 140 15.39 -7.50 -6.87
C GLU A 140 13.89 -7.80 -6.99
N ALA A 141 13.12 -6.96 -7.68
CA ALA A 141 11.71 -7.19 -7.96
C ALA A 141 11.48 -8.46 -8.78
N GLU A 142 12.22 -8.67 -9.86
CA GLU A 142 12.15 -9.90 -10.69
C GLU A 142 12.35 -11.18 -9.87
N ARG A 143 13.26 -11.15 -8.90
CA ARG A 143 13.56 -12.30 -8.03
C ARG A 143 12.46 -12.61 -7.02
N VAL A 144 11.57 -11.68 -6.75
CA VAL A 144 10.57 -11.75 -5.66
C VAL A 144 9.16 -11.85 -6.19
N LEU A 145 8.87 -11.21 -7.33
CA LEU A 145 7.52 -11.09 -7.90
C LEU A 145 7.23 -12.22 -8.89
N HIS A 146 7.03 -13.41 -8.35
CA HIS A 146 6.63 -14.61 -9.08
C HIS A 146 5.72 -15.46 -8.20
N ASP A 147 5.08 -16.47 -8.75
CA ASP A 147 4.24 -17.45 -8.03
C ASP A 147 3.15 -16.79 -7.16
N GLY A 148 2.45 -15.79 -7.72
CA GLY A 148 1.39 -15.07 -7.02
C GLY A 148 1.87 -13.97 -6.06
N VAL A 149 3.19 -13.77 -5.89
CA VAL A 149 3.71 -12.63 -5.11
C VAL A 149 3.61 -11.36 -5.96
N CYS A 150 2.93 -10.37 -5.43
CA CYS A 150 2.60 -9.11 -6.09
C CYS A 150 3.46 -7.93 -5.59
N THR A 151 3.31 -6.78 -6.23
CA THR A 151 3.82 -5.51 -5.70
C THR A 151 2.76 -4.44 -5.69
N VAL A 152 2.87 -3.48 -4.77
CA VAL A 152 2.00 -2.30 -4.69
C VAL A 152 2.85 -1.05 -4.84
N ILE A 153 2.39 -0.12 -5.67
CA ILE A 153 3.08 1.13 -6.00
C ILE A 153 2.09 2.29 -5.88
N PHE A 154 2.54 3.38 -5.27
CA PHE A 154 1.89 4.68 -5.34
C PHE A 154 2.56 5.52 -6.43
N PRO A 155 2.00 5.61 -7.65
CA PRO A 155 2.67 6.23 -8.80
C PRO A 155 2.82 7.74 -8.67
N GLU A 156 2.06 8.39 -7.79
CA GLU A 156 2.20 9.80 -7.45
C GLU A 156 3.56 10.09 -6.80
N GLY A 157 4.10 9.11 -6.05
CA GLY A 157 5.38 9.18 -5.35
C GLY A 157 5.38 10.05 -4.09
N THR A 158 4.27 10.68 -3.77
CA THR A 158 4.03 11.45 -2.53
C THR A 158 2.54 11.44 -2.21
N ARG A 159 2.19 11.68 -0.95
CA ARG A 159 0.79 11.84 -0.54
C ARG A 159 0.19 13.12 -1.11
N SER A 160 -1.09 13.06 -1.48
CA SER A 160 -1.87 14.20 -1.95
C SER A 160 -1.90 15.33 -0.91
N GLU A 161 -1.91 16.57 -1.40
CA GLU A 161 -2.05 17.77 -0.55
C GLU A 161 -3.53 18.07 -0.23
N ASN A 162 -4.42 17.77 -1.15
CA ASN A 162 -5.81 18.21 -1.14
C ASN A 162 -6.84 17.07 -1.28
N GLY A 163 -6.39 15.82 -1.18
CA GLY A 163 -7.24 14.64 -1.34
C GLY A 163 -7.53 14.25 -2.79
N GLN A 164 -7.06 15.01 -3.78
CA GLN A 164 -7.23 14.66 -5.19
C GLN A 164 -6.13 13.71 -5.67
N VAL A 165 -6.43 12.87 -6.64
CA VAL A 165 -5.47 11.97 -7.28
C VAL A 165 -4.52 12.79 -8.14
N GLY A 166 -3.25 12.81 -7.78
CA GLY A 166 -2.20 13.52 -8.47
C GLY A 166 -1.80 12.87 -9.80
N ARG A 167 -0.80 13.46 -10.46
CA ARG A 167 -0.24 12.92 -11.69
C ARG A 167 0.51 11.63 -11.42
N PHE A 168 0.27 10.58 -12.21
CA PHE A 168 1.01 9.33 -12.17
C PHE A 168 2.34 9.45 -12.90
N LYS A 169 3.40 8.94 -12.28
CA LYS A 169 4.75 8.87 -12.85
C LYS A 169 4.92 7.59 -13.66
N ARG A 170 5.72 7.66 -14.72
CA ARG A 170 6.02 6.54 -15.62
C ARG A 170 6.54 5.28 -14.89
N GLY A 171 7.22 5.44 -13.73
CA GLY A 171 7.95 4.36 -13.07
C GLY A 171 7.12 3.13 -12.72
N ALA A 172 5.86 3.29 -12.32
CA ALA A 172 4.99 2.15 -11.98
C ALA A 172 4.64 1.31 -13.22
N LEU A 173 4.26 1.97 -14.32
CA LEU A 173 3.97 1.31 -15.59
C LEU A 173 5.22 0.65 -16.17
N GLN A 174 6.38 1.33 -16.08
CA GLN A 174 7.66 0.79 -16.55
C GLN A 174 8.03 -0.52 -15.82
N ILE A 175 7.88 -0.58 -14.50
CA ILE A 175 8.13 -1.80 -13.71
C ILE A 175 7.24 -2.95 -14.18
N ALA A 176 5.97 -2.67 -14.44
CA ALA A 176 5.03 -3.70 -14.90
C ALA A 176 5.38 -4.19 -16.31
N LEU A 177 5.80 -3.29 -17.21
CA LEU A 177 6.28 -3.64 -18.55
C LEU A 177 7.56 -4.49 -18.49
N ASP A 178 8.55 -4.06 -17.70
CA ASP A 178 9.83 -4.74 -17.56
C ASP A 178 9.65 -6.16 -16.99
N LEU A 179 8.71 -6.32 -16.05
CA LEU A 179 8.38 -7.60 -15.42
C LEU A 179 7.35 -8.42 -16.21
N LYS A 180 6.75 -7.85 -17.26
CA LYS A 180 5.66 -8.47 -18.05
C LYS A 180 4.48 -8.90 -17.17
N LEU A 181 4.15 -8.11 -16.15
CA LEU A 181 3.06 -8.38 -15.22
C LEU A 181 1.86 -7.49 -15.55
N PRO A 182 0.63 -8.00 -15.42
CA PRO A 182 -0.57 -7.18 -15.55
C PRO A 182 -0.66 -6.14 -14.43
N ILE A 183 -1.22 -4.96 -14.75
CA ILE A 183 -1.48 -3.90 -13.79
C ILE A 183 -2.91 -3.98 -13.28
N VAL A 184 -3.09 -3.78 -11.97
CA VAL A 184 -4.41 -3.68 -11.33
C VAL A 184 -4.55 -2.32 -10.66
N PRO A 185 -5.51 -1.48 -11.07
CA PRO A 185 -5.80 -0.23 -10.38
C PRO A 185 -6.50 -0.51 -9.05
N ILE A 186 -6.06 0.17 -8.00
CA ILE A 186 -6.73 0.21 -6.69
C ILE A 186 -7.14 1.64 -6.40
N SER A 187 -8.40 1.83 -6.04
CA SER A 187 -8.97 3.12 -5.68
C SER A 187 -9.22 3.16 -4.17
N LEU A 188 -8.69 4.19 -3.51
CA LEU A 188 -8.80 4.39 -2.07
C LEU A 188 -9.61 5.67 -1.81
N SER A 189 -10.68 5.56 -1.02
CA SER A 189 -11.53 6.68 -0.63
C SER A 189 -11.64 6.78 0.88
N GLY A 190 -11.81 8.00 1.40
CA GLY A 190 -11.99 8.26 2.84
C GLY A 190 -10.70 8.31 3.66
N CYS A 191 -9.57 7.86 3.14
CA CYS A 191 -8.31 7.87 3.87
C CYS A 191 -7.76 9.29 4.11
N TYR A 192 -8.01 10.23 3.20
CA TYR A 192 -7.66 11.64 3.37
C TYR A 192 -8.39 12.27 4.56
N GLU A 193 -9.68 11.99 4.69
CA GLU A 193 -10.54 12.44 5.78
C GLU A 193 -10.15 11.80 7.11
N VAL A 194 -9.69 10.55 7.09
CA VAL A 194 -9.17 9.88 8.30
C VAL A 194 -7.93 10.58 8.80
N MET A 195 -6.91 10.77 7.95
CA MET A 195 -5.66 11.38 8.40
C MET A 195 -4.85 11.89 7.20
N ASN A 196 -5.03 13.16 6.83
CA ASN A 196 -4.20 13.77 5.80
C ASN A 196 -2.75 13.98 6.28
N ARG A 197 -1.87 14.43 5.39
CA ARG A 197 -0.43 14.54 5.69
C ARG A 197 -0.06 15.54 6.79
N HIS A 198 -0.96 16.43 7.17
CA HIS A 198 -0.75 17.47 8.20
C HIS A 198 -1.33 17.07 9.56
N GLU A 199 -2.09 15.97 9.61
CA GLU A 199 -2.72 15.49 10.84
C GLU A 199 -1.89 14.42 11.52
N VAL A 200 -1.83 14.51 12.85
CA VAL A 200 -1.16 13.52 13.71
C VAL A 200 -2.16 12.48 14.23
N PHE A 201 -3.42 12.89 14.42
CA PHE A 201 -4.48 12.06 14.95
C PHE A 201 -5.49 11.71 13.87
N ALA A 202 -6.03 10.50 13.93
CA ALA A 202 -7.08 10.08 13.03
C ALA A 202 -8.44 10.74 13.37
N ASN A 203 -9.19 11.10 12.34
CA ASN A 203 -10.59 11.45 12.45
C ASN A 203 -11.42 10.21 12.14
N TYR A 204 -12.61 10.13 12.74
CA TYR A 204 -13.56 9.06 12.42
C TYR A 204 -14.16 9.32 11.03
N HIS A 205 -13.86 8.42 10.09
CA HIS A 205 -14.44 8.42 8.75
C HIS A 205 -14.43 7.00 8.18
N PRO A 206 -15.48 6.56 7.46
CA PRO A 206 -15.45 5.30 6.74
C PRO A 206 -14.44 5.36 5.58
N VAL A 207 -13.82 4.21 5.28
CA VAL A 207 -12.89 4.10 4.17
C VAL A 207 -13.33 2.99 3.22
N HIS A 208 -13.00 3.15 1.96
CA HIS A 208 -13.30 2.18 0.93
C HIS A 208 -12.07 1.88 0.08
N MET A 209 -11.86 0.61 -0.24
CA MET A 209 -10.89 0.13 -1.23
C MET A 209 -11.65 -0.60 -2.34
N HIS A 210 -11.49 -0.13 -3.58
CA HIS A 210 -11.98 -0.84 -4.76
C HIS A 210 -10.81 -1.40 -5.55
N ILE A 211 -10.82 -2.70 -5.83
CA ILE A 211 -9.84 -3.40 -6.66
C ILE A 211 -10.42 -3.49 -8.07
N GLY A 212 -9.81 -2.81 -9.02
CA GLY A 212 -10.22 -2.81 -10.41
C GLY A 212 -9.88 -4.12 -11.14
N LYS A 213 -10.25 -4.21 -12.41
CA LYS A 213 -9.89 -5.34 -13.27
C LYS A 213 -8.43 -5.25 -13.71
N PRO A 214 -7.72 -6.40 -13.84
CA PRO A 214 -6.38 -6.41 -14.42
C PRO A 214 -6.36 -5.85 -15.85
N ILE A 215 -5.34 -5.06 -16.13
CA ILE A 215 -5.06 -4.48 -17.44
C ILE A 215 -3.79 -5.15 -17.96
N ASP A 216 -3.90 -5.88 -19.06
CA ASP A 216 -2.74 -6.45 -19.76
C ASP A 216 -2.03 -5.34 -20.55
N ILE A 217 -0.74 -5.17 -20.23
CA ILE A 217 0.12 -4.17 -20.87
C ILE A 217 1.26 -4.82 -21.65
N SER A 218 1.28 -6.14 -21.78
CA SER A 218 2.40 -6.89 -22.38
C SER A 218 2.68 -6.50 -23.84
N THR A 219 1.67 -5.98 -24.55
CA THR A 219 1.75 -5.53 -25.94
C THR A 219 1.81 -4.02 -26.10
N LEU A 220 1.95 -3.27 -25.01
CA LEU A 220 1.92 -1.81 -25.04
C LEU A 220 3.18 -1.25 -25.71
N ALA A 221 3.01 -0.56 -26.84
CA ALA A 221 4.09 0.16 -27.49
C ALA A 221 4.57 1.36 -26.68
N GLU A 222 5.86 1.67 -26.76
CA GLU A 222 6.50 2.72 -25.93
C GLU A 222 5.87 4.13 -26.12
N GLU A 223 5.43 4.41 -27.34
CA GLU A 223 4.76 5.65 -27.72
C GLU A 223 3.40 5.83 -27.01
N ASN A 224 2.75 4.73 -26.62
CA ASN A 224 1.44 4.73 -25.96
C ASN A 224 1.53 4.79 -24.43
N ILE A 225 2.73 4.74 -23.85
CA ILE A 225 2.93 4.80 -22.40
C ILE A 225 2.29 6.04 -21.75
N PRO A 226 2.41 7.26 -22.28
CA PRO A 226 1.77 8.43 -21.67
C PRO A 226 0.26 8.31 -21.60
N THR A 227 -0.37 7.80 -22.66
CA THR A 227 -1.82 7.57 -22.71
C THR A 227 -2.26 6.50 -21.73
N ALA A 228 -1.53 5.39 -21.65
CA ALA A 228 -1.80 4.31 -20.73
C ALA A 228 -1.68 4.75 -19.25
N ILE A 229 -0.73 5.64 -18.93
CA ILE A 229 -0.59 6.23 -17.58
C ILE A 229 -1.84 7.03 -17.22
N GLU A 230 -2.37 7.84 -18.13
CA GLU A 230 -3.56 8.65 -17.86
C GLU A 230 -4.82 7.77 -17.76
N GLN A 231 -4.98 6.78 -18.63
CA GLN A 231 -6.06 5.79 -18.53
C GLN A 231 -6.03 5.04 -17.20
N LEU A 232 -4.84 4.65 -16.72
CA LEU A 232 -4.68 4.00 -15.42
C LEU A 232 -5.06 4.95 -14.27
N ARG A 233 -4.71 6.24 -14.38
CA ARG A 233 -5.09 7.25 -13.40
C ARG A 233 -6.62 7.47 -13.39
N GLU A 234 -7.23 7.57 -14.57
CA GLU A 234 -8.68 7.68 -14.71
C GLU A 234 -9.40 6.47 -14.11
N ALA A 235 -8.92 5.24 -14.37
CA ALA A 235 -9.48 4.03 -13.79
C ALA A 235 -9.42 4.02 -12.25
N VAL A 236 -8.36 4.59 -11.65
CA VAL A 236 -8.26 4.78 -10.20
C VAL A 236 -9.28 5.81 -9.71
N ILE A 237 -9.46 6.93 -10.42
CA ILE A 237 -10.44 7.98 -10.05
C ILE A 237 -11.87 7.43 -10.12
N GLU A 238 -12.23 6.77 -11.22
CA GLU A 238 -13.56 6.18 -11.41
C GLU A 238 -13.90 5.11 -10.34
N GLY A 239 -12.90 4.39 -9.87
CA GLY A 239 -13.09 3.39 -8.81
C GLY A 239 -13.33 3.98 -7.43
N MET A 240 -13.01 5.25 -7.19
CA MET A 240 -13.27 5.92 -5.90
C MET A 240 -14.76 6.14 -5.64
N ASP A 241 -15.59 6.17 -6.68
CA ASP A 241 -17.04 6.42 -6.60
C ASP A 241 -17.86 5.12 -6.50
N LYS A 242 -17.23 3.94 -6.51
CA LYS A 242 -17.87 2.62 -6.47
C LYS A 242 -17.93 2.06 -5.05
#